data_21d6c8e7bda7a41bc67a7e61ff143830
#
_entry.id   21d6c8e7bda7a41bc67a7e61ff143830
#
_cell.length_a   1.000
_cell.length_b   1.000
_cell.length_c   1.000
_cell.angle_alpha   90.00
_cell.angle_beta   90.00
_cell.angle_gamma   90.00
#
_symmetry.space_group_name_H-M   'P 1'
#
loop_
_entity.id
_entity.type
_entity.pdbx_description
1 polymer ?
#
loop_
_entity_poly.entity_id
_entity_poly.type
_entity_poly.pdbx_seq_one_letter_code
_entity_poly.pdbx_strand_id
1 'polypeptide(L)'
;MRRHVLCLLLLAFAFLRPAAGLALEAPLSKIEPLTVATEADAFMFTVEIADTPELRARGLMFRQRLPEDRGMLFDFGSPRQAAMWMKNTYIPLDMLFIREDGTIAYIAENTTPKSLDRIGIIEPVLAVLELAGGTSRKLGIRAGDTVYHRLFRNKE
;
A
#
# COMPACT_ATOMS: atom_id res chain seq x y z
N MET A 1 31.76 -79.09 -1.88
CA MET A 1 31.86 -77.91 -1.08
C MET A 1 31.73 -76.71 -2.04
N ARG A 2 30.57 -76.07 -2.21
CA ARG A 2 30.32 -74.90 -3.07
C ARG A 2 29.99 -73.71 -2.17
N ARG A 3 30.89 -72.71 -2.17
CA ARG A 3 30.74 -71.45 -1.43
C ARG A 3 29.96 -70.47 -2.30
N HIS A 4 28.74 -70.13 -1.88
CA HIS A 4 27.95 -69.08 -2.50
C HIS A 4 28.41 -67.74 -1.90
N VAL A 5 28.98 -66.87 -2.74
CA VAL A 5 29.27 -65.49 -2.43
C VAL A 5 28.02 -64.68 -2.74
N LEU A 6 27.35 -64.18 -1.68
CA LEU A 6 26.19 -63.30 -1.78
C LEU A 6 26.69 -61.85 -1.97
N CYS A 7 26.51 -61.33 -3.17
CA CYS A 7 26.88 -59.97 -3.51
C CYS A 7 25.73 -59.02 -3.11
N LEU A 8 25.89 -58.27 -2.01
CA LEU A 8 24.91 -57.26 -1.56
C LEU A 8 25.09 -55.98 -2.38
N LEU A 9 24.16 -55.70 -3.30
CA LEU A 9 24.07 -54.45 -4.04
C LEU A 9 23.37 -53.40 -3.14
N LEU A 10 24.13 -52.47 -2.56
CA LEU A 10 23.62 -51.30 -1.88
C LEU A 10 23.20 -50.25 -2.92
N LEU A 11 21.90 -50.14 -3.16
CA LEU A 11 21.28 -49.06 -3.93
C LEU A 11 21.28 -47.78 -3.07
N ALA A 12 22.18 -46.84 -3.36
CA ALA A 12 22.17 -45.51 -2.78
C ALA A 12 21.03 -44.72 -3.43
N PHE A 13 19.93 -44.54 -2.73
CA PHE A 13 18.87 -43.59 -3.12
C PHE A 13 19.34 -42.17 -2.81
N ALA A 14 19.81 -41.47 -3.83
CA ALA A 14 20.09 -40.03 -3.73
C ALA A 14 18.75 -39.27 -3.63
N PHE A 15 18.36 -38.87 -2.42
CA PHE A 15 17.26 -37.92 -2.24
C PHE A 15 17.63 -36.56 -2.82
N LEU A 16 17.14 -36.31 -4.04
CA LEU A 16 17.17 -34.98 -4.64
C LEU A 16 16.24 -34.08 -3.81
N ARG A 17 16.80 -33.25 -2.90
CA ARG A 17 16.04 -32.23 -2.18
C ARG A 17 15.63 -31.17 -3.20
N PRO A 18 14.32 -30.86 -3.34
CA PRO A 18 13.92 -29.71 -4.12
C PRO A 18 14.55 -28.47 -3.48
N ALA A 19 15.27 -27.69 -4.26
CA ALA A 19 15.74 -26.37 -3.85
C ALA A 19 14.48 -25.56 -3.49
N ALA A 20 14.33 -25.25 -2.20
CA ALA A 20 13.32 -24.30 -1.73
C ALA A 20 13.62 -22.98 -2.44
N GLY A 21 12.85 -22.64 -3.46
CA GLY A 21 12.91 -21.34 -4.10
C GLY A 21 12.72 -20.30 -3.01
N LEU A 22 13.70 -19.40 -2.86
CA LEU A 22 13.54 -18.20 -2.05
C LEU A 22 12.33 -17.46 -2.62
N ALA A 23 11.16 -17.64 -1.98
CA ALA A 23 10.03 -16.77 -2.21
C ALA A 23 10.53 -15.37 -1.81
N LEU A 24 10.62 -14.48 -2.80
CA LEU A 24 10.94 -13.08 -2.55
C LEU A 24 9.79 -12.53 -1.70
N GLU A 25 9.99 -12.48 -0.38
CA GLU A 25 9.00 -11.91 0.53
C GLU A 25 8.72 -10.47 0.09
N ALA A 26 7.44 -10.15 -0.03
CA ALA A 26 7.04 -8.78 -0.34
C ALA A 26 7.59 -7.86 0.76
N PRO A 27 8.16 -6.69 0.43
CA PRO A 27 8.69 -5.78 1.42
C PRO A 27 7.60 -5.43 2.43
N LEU A 28 7.93 -5.53 3.72
CA LEU A 28 7.00 -5.17 4.79
C LEU A 28 6.91 -3.65 4.89
N SER A 29 5.69 -3.13 4.77
CA SER A 29 5.41 -1.72 5.02
C SER A 29 5.40 -1.43 6.52
N LYS A 30 5.89 -0.26 6.94
CA LYS A 30 5.70 0.25 8.29
C LYS A 30 4.23 0.57 8.49
N ILE A 31 3.73 0.43 9.71
CA ILE A 31 2.35 0.77 10.08
C ILE A 31 2.41 1.93 11.08
N GLU A 32 1.71 3.02 10.77
CA GLU A 32 1.75 4.25 11.58
C GLU A 32 0.34 4.84 11.75
N PRO A 33 0.08 5.56 12.85
CA PRO A 33 -1.14 6.33 13.01
C PRO A 33 -1.09 7.60 12.17
N LEU A 34 -2.25 8.02 11.69
CA LEU A 34 -2.46 9.25 10.93
C LEU A 34 -3.82 9.82 11.30
N THR A 35 -3.92 11.15 11.43
CA THR A 35 -5.18 11.84 11.71
C THR A 35 -5.56 12.71 10.51
N VAL A 36 -6.83 12.67 10.11
CA VAL A 36 -7.41 13.63 9.18
C VAL A 36 -8.35 14.53 9.98
N ALA A 37 -8.02 15.82 10.07
CA ALA A 37 -8.84 16.82 10.73
C ALA A 37 -9.67 17.59 9.70
N THR A 38 -10.96 17.64 9.94
CA THR A 38 -11.93 18.48 9.22
C THR A 38 -12.31 19.68 10.08
N GLU A 39 -13.12 20.59 9.56
CA GLU A 39 -13.66 21.69 10.35
C GLU A 39 -14.50 21.22 11.54
N ALA A 40 -15.15 20.05 11.42
CA ALA A 40 -16.12 19.55 12.42
C ALA A 40 -15.53 18.50 13.35
N ASP A 41 -14.57 17.68 12.91
CA ASP A 41 -14.10 16.51 13.65
C ASP A 41 -12.69 16.08 13.22
N ALA A 42 -12.10 15.13 13.94
CA ALA A 42 -10.81 14.52 13.64
C ALA A 42 -10.93 12.99 13.60
N PHE A 43 -10.43 12.38 12.54
CA PHE A 43 -10.55 10.94 12.28
C PHE A 43 -9.18 10.29 12.27
N MET A 44 -9.01 9.27 13.10
CA MET A 44 -7.77 8.52 13.20
C MET A 44 -7.80 7.28 12.29
N PHE A 45 -6.73 7.11 11.52
CA PHE A 45 -6.49 5.94 10.67
C PHE A 45 -5.19 5.26 11.08
N THR A 46 -5.11 3.96 10.81
CA THR A 46 -3.85 3.21 10.86
C THR A 46 -3.42 2.93 9.43
N VAL A 47 -2.30 3.49 9.00
CA VAL A 47 -1.87 3.43 7.60
C VAL A 47 -0.58 2.64 7.42
N GLU A 48 -0.51 1.91 6.31
CA GLU A 48 0.74 1.35 5.82
C GLU A 48 1.52 2.42 5.07
N ILE A 49 2.83 2.49 5.28
CA ILE A 49 3.68 3.49 4.63
C ILE A 49 4.33 2.89 3.39
N ALA A 50 4.05 3.46 2.23
CA ALA A 50 4.69 3.13 0.96
C ALA A 50 5.80 4.16 0.65
N ASP A 51 6.97 3.99 1.28
CA ASP A 51 8.13 4.89 1.20
C ASP A 51 9.23 4.40 0.24
N THR A 52 9.12 3.17 -0.30
CA THR A 52 10.05 2.64 -1.32
C THR A 52 9.40 2.56 -2.70
N PRO A 53 10.19 2.56 -3.80
CA PRO A 53 9.65 2.36 -5.15
C PRO A 53 8.81 1.09 -5.29
N GLU A 54 9.22 -0.02 -4.66
CA GLU A 54 8.55 -1.32 -4.73
C GLU A 54 7.21 -1.27 -3.99
N LEU A 55 7.16 -0.68 -2.79
CA LEU A 55 5.93 -0.51 -2.01
C LEU A 55 4.95 0.41 -2.75
N ARG A 56 5.43 1.53 -3.30
CA ARG A 56 4.59 2.44 -4.10
C ARG A 56 4.07 1.77 -5.37
N ALA A 57 4.90 0.97 -6.07
CA ALA A 57 4.47 0.26 -7.27
C ALA A 57 3.41 -0.81 -6.98
N ARG A 58 3.49 -1.47 -5.82
CA ARG A 58 2.53 -2.47 -5.38
C ARG A 58 1.25 -1.83 -4.85
N GLY A 59 1.34 -0.85 -3.98
CA GLY A 59 0.19 -0.22 -3.33
C GLY A 59 -0.80 -1.23 -2.74
N LEU A 60 -2.09 -0.97 -2.88
CA LEU A 60 -3.19 -1.83 -2.42
C LEU A 60 -3.63 -2.88 -3.47
N MET A 61 -2.78 -3.18 -4.47
CA MET A 61 -3.07 -4.21 -5.49
C MET A 61 -3.42 -5.56 -4.85
N PHE A 62 -4.34 -6.29 -5.49
CA PHE A 62 -4.78 -7.65 -5.16
C PHE A 62 -5.55 -7.79 -3.83
N ARG A 63 -5.82 -6.69 -3.12
CA ARG A 63 -6.61 -6.73 -1.88
C ARG A 63 -8.08 -6.86 -2.20
N GLN A 64 -8.75 -7.71 -1.41
CA GLN A 64 -10.19 -7.97 -1.52
C GLN A 64 -11.03 -7.04 -0.62
N ARG A 65 -10.39 -6.42 0.37
CA ARG A 65 -11.01 -5.48 1.32
C ARG A 65 -9.98 -4.54 1.91
N LEU A 66 -10.45 -3.38 2.34
CA LEU A 66 -9.73 -2.42 3.18
C LEU A 66 -10.68 -2.01 4.31
N PRO A 67 -10.37 -2.25 5.59
CA PRO A 67 -11.17 -1.76 6.70
C PRO A 67 -11.29 -0.23 6.71
N GLU A 68 -12.39 0.32 7.22
CA GLU A 68 -12.67 1.76 7.17
C GLU A 68 -11.68 2.62 7.95
N ASP A 69 -11.05 2.05 8.99
CA ASP A 69 -10.01 2.67 9.82
C ASP A 69 -8.59 2.44 9.31
N ARG A 70 -8.44 1.86 8.10
CA ARG A 70 -7.17 1.52 7.49
C ARG A 70 -6.94 2.25 6.19
N GLY A 71 -5.66 2.45 5.86
CA GLY A 71 -5.25 3.06 4.60
C GLY A 71 -3.81 2.75 4.23
N MET A 72 -3.37 3.39 3.15
CA MET A 72 -1.96 3.40 2.75
C MET A 72 -1.53 4.82 2.41
N LEU A 73 -0.44 5.27 3.02
CA LEU A 73 0.19 6.56 2.75
C LEU A 73 1.38 6.37 1.82
N PHE A 74 1.26 6.89 0.61
CA PHE A 74 2.33 6.91 -0.39
C PHE A 74 3.21 8.13 -0.15
N ASP A 75 4.41 7.91 0.36
CA ASP A 75 5.42 8.94 0.58
C ASP A 75 6.30 9.08 -0.66
N PHE A 76 6.31 10.24 -1.29
CA PHE A 76 7.15 10.51 -2.46
C PHE A 76 8.53 11.08 -2.11
N GLY A 77 8.80 11.36 -0.83
CA GLY A 77 10.06 11.91 -0.33
C GLY A 77 10.26 13.40 -0.61
N SER A 78 9.62 13.94 -1.65
CA SER A 78 9.62 15.36 -1.99
C SER A 78 8.38 15.72 -2.81
N PRO A 79 7.89 16.97 -2.76
CA PRO A 79 6.74 17.40 -3.55
C PRO A 79 6.95 17.17 -5.04
N ARG A 80 5.94 16.59 -5.70
CA ARG A 80 5.97 16.25 -7.13
C ARG A 80 4.57 16.14 -7.71
N GLN A 81 4.45 16.30 -9.02
CA GLN A 81 3.22 15.91 -9.71
C GLN A 81 3.03 14.40 -9.57
N ALA A 82 1.98 13.99 -8.88
CA ALA A 82 1.65 12.60 -8.65
C ALA A 82 0.52 12.16 -9.56
N ALA A 83 0.65 10.93 -10.09
CA ALA A 83 -0.42 10.27 -10.81
C ALA A 83 -0.53 8.83 -10.32
N MET A 84 -1.72 8.47 -9.89
CA MET A 84 -2.12 7.15 -9.43
C MET A 84 -2.92 6.43 -10.50
N TRP A 85 -3.22 5.19 -10.29
CA TRP A 85 -4.10 4.36 -11.12
C TRP A 85 -4.70 3.25 -10.27
N MET A 86 -5.72 2.57 -10.79
CA MET A 86 -6.38 1.45 -10.12
C MET A 86 -5.95 0.07 -10.68
N LYS A 87 -4.79 0.01 -11.36
CA LYS A 87 -4.28 -1.25 -11.93
C LYS A 87 -4.21 -2.33 -10.85
N ASN A 88 -4.78 -3.51 -11.12
CA ASN A 88 -4.83 -4.65 -10.21
C ASN A 88 -5.45 -4.39 -8.83
N THR A 89 -6.14 -3.26 -8.64
CA THR A 89 -6.84 -2.91 -7.41
C THR A 89 -8.31 -3.30 -7.55
N TYR A 90 -8.80 -4.17 -6.68
CA TYR A 90 -10.12 -4.81 -6.83
C TYR A 90 -11.24 -4.11 -6.07
N ILE A 91 -10.87 -3.21 -5.18
CA ILE A 91 -11.77 -2.45 -4.33
C ILE A 91 -11.76 -0.97 -4.74
N PRO A 92 -12.89 -0.24 -4.64
CA PRO A 92 -12.88 1.20 -4.83
C PRO A 92 -12.08 1.87 -3.72
N LEU A 93 -11.40 2.98 -4.04
CA LEU A 93 -10.61 3.76 -3.11
C LEU A 93 -10.97 5.23 -3.19
N ASP A 94 -10.77 5.94 -2.09
CA ASP A 94 -10.65 7.39 -2.07
C ASP A 94 -9.15 7.73 -2.04
N MET A 95 -8.68 8.58 -2.97
CA MET A 95 -7.29 9.00 -3.06
C MET A 95 -7.18 10.47 -2.70
N LEU A 96 -6.56 10.76 -1.54
CA LEU A 96 -6.35 12.12 -1.03
C LEU A 96 -4.95 12.57 -1.40
N PHE A 97 -4.83 13.58 -2.25
CA PHE A 97 -3.57 14.19 -2.68
C PHE A 97 -3.18 15.29 -1.70
N ILE A 98 -2.02 15.16 -1.05
CA ILE A 98 -1.65 15.95 0.13
C ILE A 98 -0.39 16.76 -0.13
N ARG A 99 -0.46 18.08 0.14
CA ARG A 99 0.66 19.01 0.05
C ARG A 99 1.71 18.74 1.13
N GLU A 100 2.83 19.39 1.03
CA GLU A 100 3.93 19.28 1.99
C GLU A 100 3.55 19.75 3.41
N ASP A 101 2.61 20.68 3.52
CA ASP A 101 2.09 21.21 4.79
C ASP A 101 1.01 20.29 5.44
N GLY A 102 0.63 19.21 4.78
CA GLY A 102 -0.43 18.31 5.21
C GLY A 102 -1.82 18.68 4.72
N THR A 103 -2.00 19.78 3.98
CA THR A 103 -3.30 20.17 3.45
C THR A 103 -3.71 19.27 2.28
N ILE A 104 -4.94 18.80 2.27
CA ILE A 104 -5.52 18.03 1.17
C ILE A 104 -5.75 18.95 -0.02
N ALA A 105 -5.03 18.73 -1.13
CA ALA A 105 -5.16 19.50 -2.36
C ALA A 105 -6.36 19.06 -3.20
N TYR A 106 -6.60 17.74 -3.25
CA TYR A 106 -7.63 17.12 -4.09
C TYR A 106 -8.00 15.75 -3.56
N ILE A 107 -9.23 15.33 -3.80
CA ILE A 107 -9.72 13.97 -3.49
C ILE A 107 -10.35 13.37 -4.76
N ALA A 108 -9.85 12.22 -5.19
CA ALA A 108 -10.55 11.37 -6.15
C ALA A 108 -11.37 10.34 -5.36
N GLU A 109 -12.67 10.60 -5.26
CA GLU A 109 -13.57 9.76 -4.48
C GLU A 109 -14.02 8.51 -5.27
N ASN A 110 -14.12 7.39 -4.56
CA ASN A 110 -14.74 6.15 -5.02
C ASN A 110 -14.26 5.71 -6.42
N THR A 111 -12.94 5.66 -6.58
CA THR A 111 -12.29 5.36 -7.86
C THR A 111 -12.69 4.01 -8.41
N THR A 112 -12.72 3.89 -9.75
CA THR A 112 -13.16 2.67 -10.43
C THR A 112 -12.11 1.56 -10.34
N PRO A 113 -12.42 0.41 -9.72
CA PRO A 113 -11.51 -0.72 -9.65
C PRO A 113 -10.99 -1.14 -11.03
N LYS A 114 -9.71 -1.51 -11.09
CA LYS A 114 -8.99 -1.99 -12.29
C LYS A 114 -8.85 -0.98 -13.43
N SER A 115 -9.30 0.28 -13.28
CA SER A 115 -9.07 1.32 -14.29
C SER A 115 -7.58 1.57 -14.47
N LEU A 116 -7.16 1.82 -15.71
CA LEU A 116 -5.81 2.24 -16.08
C LEU A 116 -5.72 3.75 -16.31
N ASP A 117 -6.81 4.47 -16.13
CA ASP A 117 -6.84 5.91 -16.26
C ASP A 117 -5.95 6.54 -15.19
N ARG A 118 -5.30 7.62 -15.59
CA ARG A 118 -4.46 8.39 -14.65
C ARG A 118 -5.33 9.26 -13.76
N ILE A 119 -5.12 9.13 -12.46
CA ILE A 119 -5.79 9.91 -11.42
C ILE A 119 -4.73 10.80 -10.78
N GLY A 120 -4.90 12.11 -10.84
CA GLY A 120 -3.91 13.03 -10.27
C GLY A 120 -4.22 14.49 -10.55
N ILE A 121 -3.35 15.36 -10.09
CA ILE A 121 -3.42 16.81 -10.25
C ILE A 121 -2.08 17.36 -10.76
N ILE A 122 -2.12 18.54 -11.37
CA ILE A 122 -0.91 19.22 -11.87
C ILE A 122 -0.09 19.78 -10.70
N GLU A 123 -0.76 20.20 -9.63
CA GLU A 123 -0.12 20.75 -8.44
C GLU A 123 0.80 19.71 -7.77
N PRO A 124 2.03 20.10 -7.33
CA PRO A 124 2.91 19.22 -6.60
C PRO A 124 2.35 18.81 -5.25
N VAL A 125 2.43 17.52 -4.92
CA VAL A 125 2.04 16.94 -3.63
C VAL A 125 3.17 16.09 -3.05
N LEU A 126 3.27 16.06 -1.73
CA LEU A 126 4.26 15.25 -1.01
C LEU A 126 3.82 13.79 -0.89
N ALA A 127 2.50 13.57 -0.75
CA ALA A 127 1.95 12.25 -0.49
C ALA A 127 0.57 12.05 -1.12
N VAL A 128 0.16 10.78 -1.22
CA VAL A 128 -1.23 10.37 -1.46
C VAL A 128 -1.65 9.41 -0.36
N LEU A 129 -2.82 9.66 0.26
CA LEU A 129 -3.46 8.76 1.19
C LEU A 129 -4.58 8.01 0.47
N GLU A 130 -4.50 6.69 0.44
CA GLU A 130 -5.57 5.81 -0.06
C GLU A 130 -6.39 5.27 1.12
N LEU A 131 -7.70 5.49 1.07
CA LEU A 131 -8.71 4.98 2.02
C LEU A 131 -9.74 4.12 1.27
N ALA A 132 -10.57 3.39 2.00
CA ALA A 132 -11.70 2.67 1.38
C ALA A 132 -12.63 3.65 0.66
N GLY A 133 -13.11 3.26 -0.53
CA GLY A 133 -13.97 4.12 -1.36
C GLY A 133 -15.24 4.58 -0.63
N GLY A 134 -15.51 5.88 -0.69
CA GLY A 134 -16.64 6.52 -0.02
C GLY A 134 -16.37 6.97 1.42
N THR A 135 -15.18 6.69 1.98
CA THR A 135 -14.78 7.13 3.33
C THR A 135 -14.80 8.65 3.44
N SER A 136 -14.25 9.36 2.46
CA SER A 136 -14.19 10.83 2.47
C SER A 136 -15.58 11.44 2.56
N ARG A 137 -16.52 10.97 1.75
CA ARG A 137 -17.90 11.43 1.77
C ARG A 137 -18.60 11.12 3.09
N LYS A 138 -18.43 9.90 3.61
CA LYS A 138 -19.03 9.44 4.88
C LYS A 138 -18.59 10.28 6.07
N LEU A 139 -17.31 10.68 6.09
CA LEU A 139 -16.71 11.44 7.20
C LEU A 139 -16.66 12.95 6.95
N GLY A 140 -17.14 13.41 5.78
CA GLY A 140 -17.14 14.83 5.43
C GLY A 140 -15.75 15.41 5.13
N ILE A 141 -14.76 14.55 4.83
CA ILE A 141 -13.39 14.97 4.47
C ILE A 141 -13.40 15.65 3.10
N ARG A 142 -12.73 16.80 2.98
CA ARG A 142 -12.72 17.65 1.79
C ARG A 142 -11.33 18.18 1.47
N ALA A 143 -11.15 18.65 0.25
CA ALA A 143 -9.99 19.48 -0.09
C ALA A 143 -9.97 20.73 0.81
N GLY A 144 -8.79 21.06 1.34
CA GLY A 144 -8.59 22.09 2.36
C GLY A 144 -8.46 21.55 3.78
N ASP A 145 -8.95 20.34 4.08
CA ASP A 145 -8.74 19.69 5.37
C ASP A 145 -7.27 19.31 5.59
N THR A 146 -6.90 19.05 6.83
CA THR A 146 -5.50 18.82 7.21
C THR A 146 -5.27 17.36 7.62
N VAL A 147 -4.22 16.78 7.07
CA VAL A 147 -3.68 15.47 7.47
C VAL A 147 -2.51 15.68 8.42
N TYR A 148 -2.59 15.16 9.62
CA TYR A 148 -1.52 15.15 10.62
C TYR A 148 -0.78 13.82 10.58
N HIS A 149 0.51 13.91 10.29
CA HIS A 149 1.44 12.79 10.30
C HIS A 149 2.87 13.32 10.35
N ARG A 150 3.81 12.55 10.92
CA ARG A 150 5.22 12.96 11.01
C ARG A 150 5.85 13.36 9.66
N LEU A 151 5.33 12.83 8.55
CA LEU A 151 5.79 13.14 7.20
C LEU A 151 5.64 14.62 6.85
N PHE A 152 4.53 15.24 7.27
CA PHE A 152 4.20 16.63 6.94
C PHE A 152 4.82 17.64 7.90
N ARG A 153 5.54 17.17 8.96
CA ARG A 153 6.15 18.02 9.99
C ARG A 153 5.14 18.94 10.70
N ASN A 154 3.85 18.70 10.54
CA ASN A 154 2.79 19.34 11.30
C ASN A 154 2.52 18.54 12.58
N LYS A 155 2.13 19.25 13.63
CA LYS A 155 1.71 18.66 14.92
C LYS A 155 0.26 19.08 15.15
N GLU A 156 -0.52 18.19 15.75
CA GLU A 156 -1.82 18.53 16.30
C GLU A 156 -1.71 19.61 17.36
#